data_8644bc011b1022d34697a00f5fbd5e41
#
_entry.id   8644bc011b1022d34697a00f5fbd5e41
#
_cell.length_a   1.000
_cell.length_b   1.000
_cell.length_c   1.000
_cell.angle_alpha   90.00
_cell.angle_beta   90.00
_cell.angle_gamma   90.00
#
_symmetry.space_group_name_H-M   'P 1'
#
loop_
_entity.id
_entity.type
_entity.pdbx_description
1 polymer ?
#
loop_
_entity_poly.entity_id
_entity_poly.type
_entity_poly.pdbx_seq_one_letter_code
_entity_poly.pdbx_strand_id
1 'polypeptide(L)'
;SGELLQFAWQMKSSKRLCLVSDCNRALDMPPGKYAFGDLEDAQWLVSDGKVGRGSNGALASSVVGMDTMVQTMKRLTSVPLHEIVRMASLTPAERTGISDSFGSIAFGKAADLLILTNQLEVHSVFIGGECVLTKD
;
A
#
# COMPACT_ATOMS: atom_id res chain seq x y z
N SER A 1 6.20 3.40 14.83
CA SER A 1 6.87 4.70 14.85
C SER A 1 7.79 4.83 13.65
N GLY A 2 8.21 6.06 13.30
CA GLY A 2 9.15 6.33 12.21
C GLY A 2 10.51 5.65 12.41
N GLU A 3 10.99 5.61 13.64
CA GLU A 3 12.26 4.98 14.01
C GLU A 3 12.28 3.48 13.69
N LEU A 4 11.17 2.76 13.94
CA LEU A 4 11.07 1.34 13.61
C LEU A 4 11.03 1.12 12.10
N LEU A 5 10.36 1.98 11.34
CA LEU A 5 10.36 1.92 9.89
C LEU A 5 11.74 2.20 9.32
N GLN A 6 12.41 3.24 9.82
CA GLN A 6 13.79 3.57 9.44
C GLN A 6 14.76 2.42 9.75
N PHE A 7 14.66 1.84 10.95
CA PHE A 7 15.48 0.70 11.37
C PHE A 7 15.24 -0.52 10.47
N ALA A 8 13.98 -0.86 10.18
CA ALA A 8 13.63 -1.99 9.31
C ALA A 8 14.25 -1.83 7.91
N TRP A 9 14.19 -0.63 7.34
CA TRP A 9 14.83 -0.35 6.05
C TRP A 9 16.36 -0.45 6.12
N GLN A 10 17.01 0.08 7.15
CA GLN A 10 18.44 -0.01 7.34
C GLN A 10 18.92 -1.46 7.46
N MET A 11 18.15 -2.31 8.15
CA MET A 11 18.47 -3.73 8.34
C MET A 11 18.20 -4.59 7.12
N LYS A 12 17.16 -4.30 6.34
CA LYS A 12 16.68 -5.16 5.24
C LYS A 12 16.98 -4.59 3.86
N SER A 13 17.17 -3.29 3.73
CA SER A 13 17.15 -2.51 2.49
C SER A 13 15.85 -2.67 1.69
N SER A 14 15.64 -1.81 0.70
CA SER A 14 14.49 -1.87 -0.20
C SER A 14 14.43 -3.16 -1.05
N LYS A 15 15.53 -3.87 -1.18
CA LYS A 15 15.59 -5.14 -1.93
C LYS A 15 14.96 -6.33 -1.18
N ARG A 16 14.75 -6.21 0.13
CA ARG A 16 14.23 -7.30 0.98
C ARG A 16 13.07 -6.90 1.86
N LEU A 17 12.67 -5.64 1.83
CA LEU A 17 11.54 -5.12 2.57
C LEU A 17 10.42 -4.77 1.59
N CYS A 18 9.22 -5.28 1.81
CA CYS A 18 8.01 -4.92 1.06
C CYS A 18 7.11 -4.05 1.92
N LEU A 19 6.48 -3.04 1.30
CA LEU A 19 5.33 -2.36 1.89
C LEU A 19 4.08 -3.18 1.57
N VAL A 20 3.23 -3.35 2.55
CA VAL A 20 1.91 -3.98 2.40
C VAL A 20 0.89 -3.16 3.18
N SER A 21 -0.29 -2.96 2.61
CA SER A 21 -1.38 -2.26 3.30
C SER A 21 -2.09 -3.17 4.30
N ASP A 22 -2.21 -4.45 3.97
CA ASP A 22 -3.02 -5.41 4.74
C ASP A 22 -4.42 -4.83 5.01
N CYS A 23 -5.00 -4.15 4.02
CA CYS A 23 -6.28 -3.47 4.19
C CYS A 23 -7.44 -4.47 4.18
N ASN A 24 -8.40 -4.20 5.03
CA ASN A 24 -9.66 -4.92 5.09
C ASN A 24 -10.76 -4.20 4.29
N ARG A 25 -11.97 -4.76 4.29
CA ARG A 25 -13.11 -4.23 3.51
C ARG A 25 -13.65 -2.86 3.96
N ALA A 26 -13.13 -2.29 5.02
CA ALA A 26 -13.46 -0.91 5.44
C ALA A 26 -12.56 0.15 4.77
N LEU A 27 -11.66 -0.26 3.86
CA LEU A 27 -10.89 0.68 3.02
C LEU A 27 -11.85 1.56 2.21
N ASP A 28 -11.62 2.88 2.25
CA ASP A 28 -12.42 3.91 1.56
C ASP A 28 -13.92 3.94 1.94
N MET A 29 -14.28 3.23 3.00
CA MET A 29 -15.64 3.23 3.51
C MET A 29 -15.80 4.24 4.67
N PRO A 30 -17.03 4.81 4.87
CA PRO A 30 -17.28 5.70 6.00
C PRO A 30 -17.03 4.97 7.34
N PRO A 31 -16.81 5.72 8.45
CA PRO A 31 -16.78 5.12 9.76
C PRO A 31 -18.00 4.23 10.04
N GLY A 32 -17.78 3.02 10.55
CA GLY A 32 -18.86 2.05 10.72
C GLY A 32 -18.41 0.68 11.16
N LYS A 33 -19.37 -0.26 11.16
CA LYS A 33 -19.15 -1.66 11.52
C LYS A 33 -19.11 -2.51 10.25
N TYR A 34 -18.06 -3.31 10.09
CA TYR A 34 -17.80 -4.12 8.90
C TYR A 34 -17.50 -5.56 9.28
N ALA A 35 -17.91 -6.50 8.43
CA ALA A 35 -17.58 -7.89 8.60
C ALA A 35 -16.08 -8.13 8.31
N PHE A 36 -15.43 -8.95 9.12
CA PHE A 36 -14.02 -9.30 9.03
C PHE A 36 -13.88 -10.84 8.94
N GLY A 37 -13.28 -11.33 7.87
CA GLY A 37 -13.20 -12.76 7.58
C GLY A 37 -14.33 -13.25 6.67
N ASP A 38 -14.60 -14.57 6.70
CA ASP A 38 -15.67 -15.20 5.93
C ASP A 38 -17.05 -14.73 6.43
N LEU A 39 -18.03 -14.62 5.52
CA LEU A 39 -19.37 -14.15 5.85
C LEU A 39 -20.15 -15.11 6.75
N GLU A 40 -19.87 -16.41 6.69
CA GLU A 40 -20.57 -17.42 7.52
C GLU A 40 -20.14 -17.35 8.99
N ASP A 41 -18.85 -17.04 9.26
CA ASP A 41 -18.30 -16.92 10.61
C ASP A 41 -17.69 -15.52 10.86
N ALA A 42 -18.25 -14.48 10.23
CA ALA A 42 -17.70 -13.15 10.25
C ALA A 42 -17.56 -12.60 11.67
N GLN A 43 -16.32 -12.31 12.04
CA GLN A 43 -16.06 -11.37 13.13
C GLN A 43 -16.37 -9.96 12.66
N TRP A 44 -16.60 -9.05 13.60
CA TRP A 44 -16.91 -7.68 13.29
C TRP A 44 -15.76 -6.77 13.73
N LEU A 45 -15.41 -5.84 12.87
CA LEU A 45 -14.55 -4.71 13.20
C LEU A 45 -15.36 -3.41 13.21
N VAL A 46 -14.91 -2.46 13.98
CA VAL A 46 -15.38 -1.06 13.96
C VAL A 46 -14.25 -0.21 13.39
N SER A 47 -14.55 0.53 12.33
CA SER A 47 -13.63 1.50 11.71
C SER A 47 -14.05 2.92 12.07
N ASP A 48 -13.10 3.75 12.44
CA ASP A 48 -13.24 5.21 12.58
C ASP A 48 -12.83 5.97 11.31
N GLY A 49 -12.58 5.23 10.20
CA GLY A 49 -12.06 5.74 8.93
C GLY A 49 -10.53 5.88 8.89
N LYS A 50 -9.83 5.62 10.01
CA LYS A 50 -8.36 5.63 10.11
C LYS A 50 -7.81 4.32 10.65
N VAL A 51 -8.54 3.69 11.56
CA VAL A 51 -8.15 2.45 12.22
C VAL A 51 -9.35 1.52 12.34
N GLY A 52 -9.15 0.23 12.02
CA GLY A 52 -10.10 -0.84 12.31
C GLY A 52 -9.77 -1.54 13.63
N ARG A 53 -10.79 -1.79 14.47
CA ARG A 53 -10.64 -2.52 15.73
C ARG A 53 -11.67 -3.64 15.82
N GLY A 54 -11.21 -4.80 16.26
CA GLY A 54 -12.07 -5.93 16.57
C GLY A 54 -12.87 -5.73 17.88
N SER A 55 -13.79 -6.65 18.17
CA SER A 55 -14.64 -6.61 19.35
C SER A 55 -13.88 -6.62 20.68
N ASN A 56 -12.66 -7.14 20.68
CA ASN A 56 -11.74 -7.14 21.83
C ASN A 56 -10.89 -5.86 21.93
N GLY A 57 -11.10 -4.86 21.07
CA GLY A 57 -10.33 -3.62 21.01
C GLY A 57 -8.97 -3.71 20.31
N ALA A 58 -8.53 -4.92 19.91
CA ALA A 58 -7.29 -5.11 19.17
C ALA A 58 -7.38 -4.51 17.77
N LEU A 59 -6.24 -4.15 17.20
CA LEU A 59 -6.17 -3.72 15.79
C LEU A 59 -6.63 -4.86 14.88
N ALA A 60 -7.52 -4.55 13.94
CA ALA A 60 -8.09 -5.49 13.00
C ALA A 60 -7.65 -5.10 11.58
N SER A 61 -6.37 -5.36 11.27
CA SER A 61 -5.79 -5.06 9.97
C SER A 61 -5.78 -3.55 9.66
N SER A 62 -5.52 -3.15 8.42
CA SER A 62 -5.49 -1.75 7.99
C SER A 62 -6.81 -1.35 7.32
N VAL A 63 -7.10 -0.05 7.33
CA VAL A 63 -8.21 0.58 6.58
C VAL A 63 -7.70 1.65 5.60
N VAL A 64 -6.41 1.61 5.25
CA VAL A 64 -5.77 2.55 4.32
C VAL A 64 -5.04 1.82 3.20
N GLY A 65 -4.91 2.46 2.05
CA GLY A 65 -4.31 1.90 0.84
C GLY A 65 -2.78 2.02 0.77
N MET A 66 -2.20 1.53 -0.32
CA MET A 66 -0.75 1.55 -0.57
C MET A 66 -0.20 2.96 -0.78
N ASP A 67 -0.99 3.88 -1.30
CA ASP A 67 -0.64 5.30 -1.42
C ASP A 67 -0.31 5.91 -0.05
N THR A 68 -1.16 5.65 0.94
CA THR A 68 -0.93 6.07 2.34
C THR A 68 0.32 5.41 2.94
N MET A 69 0.64 4.17 2.59
CA MET A 69 1.88 3.50 3.03
C MET A 69 3.11 4.23 2.48
N VAL A 70 3.12 4.58 1.19
CA VAL A 70 4.21 5.32 0.53
C VAL A 70 4.37 6.71 1.15
N GLN A 71 3.27 7.46 1.31
CA GLN A 71 3.28 8.77 1.97
C GLN A 71 3.78 8.71 3.41
N THR A 72 3.36 7.69 4.16
CA THR A 72 3.79 7.48 5.56
C THR A 72 5.28 7.20 5.66
N MET A 73 5.82 6.32 4.80
CA MET A 73 7.26 6.07 4.72
C MET A 73 8.02 7.36 4.40
N LYS A 74 7.57 8.12 3.40
CA LYS A 74 8.22 9.38 3.00
C LYS A 74 8.20 10.43 4.11
N ARG A 75 7.10 10.54 4.84
CA ARG A 75 6.91 11.53 5.92
C ARG A 75 7.69 11.18 7.19
N LEU A 76 7.78 9.90 7.55
CA LEU A 76 8.30 9.45 8.84
C LEU A 76 9.74 8.95 8.81
N THR A 77 10.35 8.86 7.63
CA THR A 77 11.71 8.31 7.46
C THR A 77 12.57 9.18 6.54
N SER A 78 13.88 8.97 6.56
CA SER A 78 14.82 9.57 5.61
C SER A 78 15.02 8.73 4.34
N VAL A 79 14.21 7.67 4.14
CA VAL A 79 14.33 6.77 3.00
C VAL A 79 14.08 7.54 1.69
N PRO A 80 14.97 7.45 0.69
CA PRO A 80 14.76 8.07 -0.62
C PRO A 80 13.49 7.55 -1.31
N LEU A 81 12.77 8.42 -2.03
CA LEU A 81 11.50 8.07 -2.65
C LEU A 81 11.60 6.85 -3.58
N HIS A 82 12.65 6.75 -4.39
CA HIS A 82 12.84 5.61 -5.30
C HIS A 82 12.99 4.27 -4.55
N GLU A 83 13.56 4.28 -3.35
CA GLU A 83 13.65 3.10 -2.48
C GLU A 83 12.28 2.73 -1.89
N ILE A 84 11.48 3.73 -1.51
CA ILE A 84 10.09 3.53 -1.04
C ILE A 84 9.24 2.93 -2.16
N VAL A 85 9.32 3.50 -3.37
CA VAL A 85 8.60 2.98 -4.55
C VAL A 85 9.06 1.56 -4.88
N ARG A 86 10.36 1.25 -4.77
CA ARG A 86 10.85 -0.10 -4.93
C ARG A 86 10.20 -1.08 -3.96
N MET A 87 10.09 -0.71 -2.68
CA MET A 87 9.44 -1.54 -1.65
C MET A 87 7.93 -1.76 -1.91
N ALA A 88 7.28 -0.84 -2.60
CA ALA A 88 5.86 -0.92 -2.92
C ALA A 88 5.57 -1.64 -4.25
N SER A 89 6.57 -1.81 -5.12
CA SER A 89 6.37 -2.26 -6.51
C SER A 89 7.35 -3.38 -6.91
N LEU A 90 8.61 -3.04 -7.21
CA LEU A 90 9.55 -4.02 -7.77
C LEU A 90 9.90 -5.13 -6.79
N THR A 91 10.15 -4.82 -5.53
CA THR A 91 10.52 -5.84 -4.55
C THR A 91 9.41 -6.86 -4.31
N PRO A 92 8.12 -6.48 -4.13
CA PRO A 92 7.04 -7.49 -4.10
C PRO A 92 6.93 -8.27 -5.40
N ALA A 93 7.11 -7.66 -6.57
CA ALA A 93 7.10 -8.39 -7.85
C ALA A 93 8.24 -9.44 -7.94
N GLU A 94 9.44 -9.09 -7.47
CA GLU A 94 10.57 -10.04 -7.37
C GLU A 94 10.26 -11.19 -6.39
N ARG A 95 9.58 -10.92 -5.27
CA ARG A 95 9.24 -11.94 -4.26
C ARG A 95 8.16 -12.90 -4.71
N THR A 96 7.26 -12.46 -5.57
CA THR A 96 6.18 -13.28 -6.14
C THR A 96 6.52 -13.91 -7.49
N GLY A 97 7.71 -13.63 -8.04
CA GLY A 97 8.17 -14.21 -9.30
C GLY A 97 7.55 -13.61 -10.56
N ILE A 98 6.97 -12.39 -10.47
CA ILE A 98 6.34 -11.70 -11.60
C ILE A 98 7.14 -10.49 -12.11
N SER A 99 8.37 -10.31 -11.62
CA SER A 99 9.20 -9.14 -11.93
C SER A 99 9.59 -9.00 -13.40
N ASP A 100 9.52 -10.07 -14.18
CA ASP A 100 9.77 -10.02 -15.64
C ASP A 100 8.69 -9.22 -16.39
N SER A 101 7.47 -9.19 -15.86
CA SER A 101 6.33 -8.52 -16.47
C SER A 101 5.85 -7.27 -15.73
N PHE A 102 6.15 -7.13 -14.42
CA PHE A 102 5.59 -6.10 -13.56
C PHE A 102 6.65 -5.46 -12.63
N GLY A 103 6.25 -4.40 -11.92
CA GLY A 103 6.96 -3.83 -10.80
C GLY A 103 8.02 -2.78 -11.14
N SER A 104 8.33 -2.56 -12.41
CA SER A 104 9.24 -1.48 -12.85
C SER A 104 8.93 -1.03 -14.26
N ILE A 105 9.32 0.19 -14.59
CA ILE A 105 9.21 0.72 -15.94
C ILE A 105 10.42 0.21 -16.74
N ALA A 106 10.18 -0.74 -17.64
CA ALA A 106 11.17 -1.30 -18.53
C ALA A 106 10.52 -1.79 -19.83
N PHE A 107 11.30 -1.89 -20.91
CA PHE A 107 10.81 -2.41 -22.18
C PHE A 107 10.30 -3.84 -22.03
N GLY A 108 9.13 -4.12 -22.62
CA GLY A 108 8.48 -5.44 -22.59
C GLY A 108 7.65 -5.74 -21.35
N LYS A 109 7.61 -4.84 -20.36
CA LYS A 109 6.73 -4.98 -19.19
C LYS A 109 5.37 -4.36 -19.41
N ALA A 110 4.40 -4.81 -18.61
CA ALA A 110 3.07 -4.20 -18.57
C ALA A 110 3.17 -2.71 -18.22
N ALA A 111 2.43 -1.89 -18.94
CA ALA A 111 2.37 -0.45 -18.74
C ALA A 111 1.34 -0.11 -17.63
N ASP A 112 1.52 -0.70 -16.44
CA ASP A 112 0.77 -0.38 -15.23
C ASP A 112 1.50 0.75 -14.51
N LEU A 113 1.01 1.97 -14.64
CA LEU A 113 1.73 3.18 -14.24
C LEU A 113 0.87 4.06 -13.34
N LEU A 114 1.52 4.75 -12.41
CA LEU A 114 0.93 5.81 -11.61
C LEU A 114 1.60 7.13 -11.90
N ILE A 115 0.81 8.18 -12.10
CA ILE A 115 1.28 9.56 -12.03
C ILE A 115 0.87 10.10 -10.67
N LEU A 116 1.84 10.59 -9.92
CA LEU A 116 1.64 11.15 -8.59
C LEU A 116 1.90 12.65 -8.61
N THR A 117 1.18 13.38 -7.78
CA THR A 117 1.49 14.78 -7.49
C THR A 117 2.79 14.90 -6.69
N ASN A 118 3.30 16.12 -6.50
CA ASN A 118 4.44 16.38 -5.62
C ASN A 118 4.17 16.01 -4.15
N GLN A 119 2.90 15.91 -3.75
CA GLN A 119 2.44 15.47 -2.44
C GLN A 119 2.27 13.94 -2.36
N LEU A 120 2.60 13.22 -3.43
CA LEU A 120 2.44 11.77 -3.58
C LEU A 120 0.97 11.31 -3.57
N GLU A 121 0.06 12.18 -3.96
CA GLU A 121 -1.33 11.83 -4.21
C GLU A 121 -1.46 11.24 -5.62
N VAL A 122 -2.35 10.25 -5.79
CA VAL A 122 -2.60 9.65 -7.09
C VAL A 122 -3.33 10.65 -7.98
N HIS A 123 -2.68 11.06 -9.08
CA HIS A 123 -3.26 11.92 -10.12
C HIS A 123 -3.85 11.07 -11.26
N SER A 124 -3.07 10.14 -11.83
CA SER A 124 -3.56 9.28 -12.91
C SER A 124 -3.10 7.83 -12.72
N VAL A 125 -3.93 6.90 -13.17
CA VAL A 125 -3.68 5.47 -13.15
C VAL A 125 -3.79 4.91 -14.56
N PHE A 126 -2.79 4.14 -14.98
CA PHE A 126 -2.76 3.41 -16.23
C PHE A 126 -2.68 1.92 -15.95
N ILE A 127 -3.48 1.12 -16.64
CA ILE A 127 -3.45 -0.34 -16.61
C ILE A 127 -3.30 -0.83 -18.04
N GLY A 128 -2.24 -1.60 -18.29
CA GLY A 128 -1.92 -2.08 -19.64
C GLY A 128 -1.71 -0.95 -20.66
N GLY A 129 -1.35 0.26 -20.23
CA GLY A 129 -1.19 1.44 -21.07
C GLY A 129 -2.45 2.28 -21.26
N GLU A 130 -3.62 1.83 -20.78
CA GLU A 130 -4.87 2.59 -20.85
C GLU A 130 -5.06 3.41 -19.57
N CYS A 131 -5.41 4.70 -19.72
CA CYS A 131 -5.72 5.57 -18.60
C CYS A 131 -7.09 5.22 -18.03
N VAL A 132 -7.12 4.62 -16.83
CA VAL A 132 -8.36 4.19 -16.16
C VAL A 132 -8.85 5.19 -15.11
N LEU A 133 -8.00 6.10 -14.66
CA LEU A 133 -8.32 7.17 -13.74
C LEU A 133 -7.48 8.40 -14.05
N THR A 134 -8.11 9.56 -14.05
CA THR A 134 -7.43 10.86 -13.95
C THR A 134 -8.23 11.77 -13.04
N LYS A 135 -7.55 12.53 -12.18
CA LYS A 135 -8.14 13.55 -11.30
C LYS A 135 -7.85 14.93 -11.88
N ASP A 136 -8.82 15.81 -11.80
CA ASP A 136 -8.70 17.22 -12.15
C ASP A 136 -7.77 17.98 -11.19
#